data_7a79c04c09031b5f5a24010f6cc5e26b
#
_entry.id   7a79c04c09031b5f5a24010f6cc5e26b
#
_cell.length_a   1.000
_cell.length_b   1.000
_cell.length_c   1.000
_cell.angle_alpha   90.00
_cell.angle_beta   90.00
_cell.angle_gamma   90.00
#
_symmetry.space_group_name_H-M   'P 1'
#
loop_
_entity.id
_entity.type
_entity.pdbx_description
1 polymer ?
#
loop_
_entity_poly.entity_id
_entity_poly.type
_entity_poly.pdbx_seq_one_letter_code
_entity_poly.pdbx_strand_id
1 'polypeptide(L)'
;MKLLKILAATTAVAVLLAAPAYAQTRIALVVKSLGNGFFDAANKGAQEAAAELGDVEVIYTGPTAATAEAQIEVINALIAQQVDAIAISANDPDALVPALQKAMERGIKVISWDSGVAPEGRQLHLNPSETNLIGETIIKLAADFLPDGGDVAILSASSTATNQNAWIEAAKAALPTMFPNINLVAVVYGDDDSVKSTDEAKGLIASYPDLKAIIAPTTVGVVAAAQVVTDMDLIGKVNVTGLALPSEFKQFIDNGASQAVALWNPIDLGYSAVMLANDLVEGGTAEPGATLSMGRMGELTLDDTNSGAMAAPFTFDKSNIEEFSKIY
;
A
#
# COMPACT_ATOMS: atom_id res chain seq x y z
N MET A 1 10.55 -31.57 -86.65
CA MET A 1 9.92 -32.02 -85.43
C MET A 1 10.70 -31.48 -84.25
N LYS A 2 10.23 -30.39 -83.65
CA LYS A 2 10.85 -29.80 -82.41
C LYS A 2 9.85 -29.93 -81.30
N LEU A 3 10.15 -30.74 -80.29
CA LEU A 3 9.36 -30.84 -79.06
C LEU A 3 9.55 -29.61 -78.20
N LEU A 4 8.42 -28.94 -77.91
CA LEU A 4 8.33 -27.85 -76.94
C LEU A 4 8.12 -28.49 -75.54
N LYS A 5 9.08 -28.34 -74.63
CA LYS A 5 8.90 -28.69 -73.19
C LYS A 5 8.32 -27.50 -72.49
N ILE A 6 7.06 -27.63 -72.03
CA ILE A 6 6.41 -26.62 -71.17
C ILE A 6 6.82 -26.93 -69.74
N LEU A 7 7.53 -26.02 -69.10
CA LEU A 7 7.90 -26.07 -67.68
C LEU A 7 6.76 -25.37 -66.91
N ALA A 8 5.97 -26.13 -66.16
CA ALA A 8 4.98 -25.58 -65.25
C ALA A 8 5.68 -25.23 -63.92
N ALA A 9 5.82 -23.94 -63.65
CA ALA A 9 6.29 -23.43 -62.36
C ALA A 9 5.12 -23.35 -61.39
N THR A 10 5.07 -24.25 -60.43
CA THR A 10 4.12 -24.22 -59.30
C THR A 10 4.62 -23.25 -58.25
N THR A 11 4.05 -22.06 -58.17
CA THR A 11 4.31 -21.07 -57.10
C THR A 11 3.52 -21.49 -55.86
N ALA A 12 4.20 -22.07 -54.87
CA ALA A 12 3.62 -22.32 -53.56
C ALA A 12 3.51 -21.01 -52.79
N VAL A 13 2.30 -20.47 -52.64
CA VAL A 13 2.02 -19.34 -51.76
C VAL A 13 1.97 -19.86 -50.32
N ALA A 14 3.04 -19.62 -49.56
CA ALA A 14 3.05 -19.83 -48.09
C ALA A 14 2.21 -18.76 -47.44
N VAL A 15 0.98 -19.07 -47.06
CA VAL A 15 0.15 -18.22 -46.18
C VAL A 15 0.74 -18.36 -44.80
N LEU A 16 1.55 -17.36 -44.39
CA LEU A 16 1.93 -17.14 -42.99
C LEU A 16 0.66 -16.80 -42.21
N LEU A 17 0.10 -17.78 -41.51
CA LEU A 17 -0.87 -17.55 -40.46
C LEU A 17 -0.17 -16.74 -39.37
N ALA A 18 -0.29 -15.40 -39.42
CA ALA A 18 0.04 -14.55 -38.28
C ALA A 18 -0.96 -14.92 -37.19
N ALA A 19 -0.50 -15.68 -36.17
CA ALA A 19 -1.26 -15.80 -34.95
C ALA A 19 -1.52 -14.37 -34.42
N PRO A 20 -2.75 -14.03 -34.00
CA PRO A 20 -2.98 -12.75 -33.37
C PRO A 20 -2.02 -12.65 -32.18
N ALA A 21 -1.10 -11.71 -32.23
CA ALA A 21 -0.37 -11.30 -31.03
C ALA A 21 -1.44 -10.68 -30.12
N TYR A 22 -1.88 -11.41 -29.12
CA TYR A 22 -2.66 -10.82 -28.04
C TYR A 22 -1.78 -9.73 -27.44
N ALA A 23 -2.26 -8.50 -27.48
CA ALA A 23 -1.59 -7.39 -26.80
C ALA A 23 -1.61 -7.72 -25.30
N GLN A 24 -0.45 -7.70 -24.68
CA GLN A 24 -0.30 -7.93 -23.26
C GLN A 24 -1.09 -6.87 -22.48
N THR A 25 -1.91 -7.28 -21.51
CA THR A 25 -2.63 -6.37 -20.62
C THR A 25 -1.62 -5.58 -19.76
N ARG A 26 -1.69 -4.26 -19.79
CA ARG A 26 -0.75 -3.37 -19.11
C ARG A 26 -1.40 -2.74 -17.89
N ILE A 27 -0.97 -3.16 -16.70
CA ILE A 27 -1.49 -2.68 -15.41
C ILE A 27 -0.41 -1.84 -14.72
N ALA A 28 -0.71 -0.56 -14.48
CA ALA A 28 0.18 0.32 -13.73
C ALA A 28 -0.08 0.19 -12.22
N LEU A 29 0.92 -0.27 -11.46
CA LEU A 29 0.93 -0.22 -10.00
C LEU A 29 1.55 1.11 -9.58
N VAL A 30 0.71 2.08 -9.23
CA VAL A 30 1.13 3.44 -8.87
C VAL A 30 1.20 3.56 -7.36
N VAL A 31 2.37 3.93 -6.86
CA VAL A 31 2.66 4.06 -5.42
C VAL A 31 2.73 5.52 -4.98
N LYS A 32 2.68 5.78 -3.67
CA LYS A 32 2.78 7.13 -3.10
C LYS A 32 4.13 7.79 -3.38
N SER A 33 5.21 7.00 -3.22
CA SER A 33 6.57 7.41 -3.56
C SER A 33 7.42 6.18 -3.85
N LEU A 34 8.38 6.32 -4.77
CA LEU A 34 9.39 5.30 -5.04
C LEU A 34 10.45 5.30 -3.93
N GLY A 35 11.07 4.14 -3.68
CA GLY A 35 12.11 3.98 -2.67
C GLY A 35 11.60 3.74 -1.25
N ASN A 36 10.29 3.49 -1.08
CA ASN A 36 9.71 3.04 0.16
C ASN A 36 9.61 1.50 0.14
N GLY A 37 10.25 0.82 1.10
CA GLY A 37 10.33 -0.64 1.17
C GLY A 37 8.98 -1.35 1.19
N PHE A 38 7.94 -0.73 1.76
CA PHE A 38 6.57 -1.25 1.72
C PHE A 38 6.05 -1.41 0.28
N PHE A 39 6.27 -0.40 -0.57
CA PHE A 39 5.84 -0.44 -1.96
C PHE A 39 6.72 -1.34 -2.83
N ASP A 40 8.00 -1.46 -2.50
CA ASP A 40 8.90 -2.40 -3.19
C ASP A 40 8.48 -3.85 -2.90
N ALA A 41 8.07 -4.16 -1.66
CA ALA A 41 7.49 -5.46 -1.32
C ALA A 41 6.14 -5.69 -2.02
N ALA A 42 5.27 -4.68 -2.12
CA ALA A 42 4.02 -4.77 -2.87
C ALA A 42 4.26 -5.03 -4.37
N ASN A 43 5.27 -4.36 -4.96
CA ASN A 43 5.67 -4.63 -6.35
C ASN A 43 6.09 -6.09 -6.56
N LYS A 44 6.81 -6.69 -5.61
CA LYS A 44 7.17 -8.11 -5.70
C LYS A 44 5.92 -8.98 -5.87
N GLY A 45 4.88 -8.75 -5.07
CA GLY A 45 3.60 -9.45 -5.21
C GLY A 45 2.88 -9.16 -6.53
N ALA A 46 2.92 -7.92 -6.99
CA ALA A 46 2.35 -7.53 -8.27
C ALA A 46 3.01 -8.26 -9.45
N GLN A 47 4.34 -8.43 -9.41
CA GLN A 47 5.06 -9.22 -10.42
C GLN A 47 4.74 -10.73 -10.31
N GLU A 48 4.48 -11.25 -9.12
CA GLU A 48 4.01 -12.61 -8.93
C GLU A 48 2.62 -12.82 -9.56
N ALA A 49 1.70 -11.85 -9.40
CA ALA A 49 0.39 -11.88 -10.06
C ALA A 49 0.52 -11.86 -11.59
N ALA A 50 1.36 -10.97 -12.13
CA ALA A 50 1.62 -10.92 -13.57
C ALA A 50 2.17 -12.24 -14.12
N ALA A 51 3.10 -12.87 -13.40
CA ALA A 51 3.66 -14.17 -13.78
C ALA A 51 2.60 -15.29 -13.75
N GLU A 52 1.65 -15.27 -12.81
CA GLU A 52 0.55 -16.23 -12.72
C GLU A 52 -0.47 -16.04 -13.85
N LEU A 53 -0.81 -14.77 -14.16
CA LEU A 53 -1.75 -14.43 -15.24
C LEU A 53 -1.17 -14.71 -16.64
N GLY A 54 0.14 -14.52 -16.81
CA GLY A 54 0.90 -14.92 -18.01
C GLY A 54 0.87 -13.93 -19.16
N ASP A 55 -0.19 -13.16 -19.33
CA ASP A 55 -0.39 -12.16 -20.38
C ASP A 55 -0.51 -10.72 -19.86
N VAL A 56 -0.08 -10.49 -18.61
CA VAL A 56 -0.09 -9.19 -17.94
C VAL A 56 1.33 -8.65 -17.80
N GLU A 57 1.50 -7.35 -18.12
CA GLU A 57 2.67 -6.54 -17.82
C GLU A 57 2.33 -5.60 -16.65
N VAL A 58 3.06 -5.69 -15.54
CA VAL A 58 2.96 -4.74 -14.44
C VAL A 58 3.98 -3.62 -14.61
N ILE A 59 3.50 -2.38 -14.68
CA ILE A 59 4.30 -1.16 -14.70
C ILE A 59 4.36 -0.60 -13.27
N TYR A 60 5.44 -0.91 -12.54
CA TYR A 60 5.68 -0.33 -11.22
C TYR A 60 6.19 1.11 -11.37
N THR A 61 5.43 2.07 -10.86
CA THR A 61 5.75 3.50 -11.01
C THR A 61 5.18 4.33 -9.85
N GLY A 62 5.70 5.53 -9.71
CA GLY A 62 5.26 6.51 -8.73
C GLY A 62 6.15 7.75 -8.76
N PRO A 63 5.78 8.79 -8.03
CA PRO A 63 6.66 9.96 -7.88
C PRO A 63 7.82 9.66 -6.91
N THR A 64 8.81 10.55 -6.88
CA THR A 64 9.88 10.51 -5.87
C THR A 64 9.52 11.28 -4.59
N ALA A 65 8.51 12.13 -4.65
CA ALA A 65 7.96 12.84 -3.50
C ALA A 65 6.48 12.47 -3.32
N ALA A 66 6.07 12.22 -2.09
CA ALA A 66 4.70 11.79 -1.75
C ALA A 66 3.72 12.98 -1.79
N THR A 67 3.50 13.57 -2.98
CA THR A 67 2.57 14.67 -3.20
C THR A 67 1.54 14.34 -4.29
N ALA A 68 0.35 14.95 -4.18
CA ALA A 68 -0.72 14.76 -5.16
C ALA A 68 -0.32 15.27 -6.55
N GLU A 69 0.34 16.42 -6.62
CA GLU A 69 0.79 17.04 -7.88
C GLU A 69 1.72 16.10 -8.65
N ALA A 70 2.70 15.52 -7.96
CA ALA A 70 3.64 14.59 -8.58
C ALA A 70 2.94 13.29 -9.04
N GLN A 71 1.95 12.80 -8.28
CA GLN A 71 1.14 11.65 -8.72
C GLN A 71 0.27 11.97 -9.93
N ILE A 72 -0.31 13.18 -10.02
CA ILE A 72 -1.09 13.60 -11.20
C ILE A 72 -0.24 13.58 -12.48
N GLU A 73 1.04 13.96 -12.40
CA GLU A 73 1.96 13.85 -13.55
C GLU A 73 2.14 12.39 -13.98
N VAL A 74 2.31 11.47 -13.04
CA VAL A 74 2.41 10.03 -13.30
C VAL A 74 1.11 9.51 -13.95
N ILE A 75 -0.05 9.84 -13.39
CA ILE A 75 -1.35 9.44 -13.96
C ILE A 75 -1.50 9.94 -15.40
N ASN A 76 -1.18 11.21 -15.69
CA ASN A 76 -1.26 11.78 -17.04
C ASN A 76 -0.31 11.06 -18.02
N ALA A 77 0.88 10.68 -17.59
CA ALA A 77 1.82 9.91 -18.40
C ALA A 77 1.26 8.50 -18.74
N LEU A 78 0.63 7.82 -17.77
CA LEU A 78 0.00 6.52 -17.97
C LEU A 78 -1.22 6.60 -18.92
N ILE A 79 -2.02 7.66 -18.81
CA ILE A 79 -3.12 7.94 -19.76
C ILE A 79 -2.57 8.10 -21.17
N ALA A 80 -1.46 8.82 -21.35
CA ALA A 80 -0.83 9.00 -22.66
C ALA A 80 -0.24 7.68 -23.23
N GLN A 81 0.21 6.79 -22.37
CA GLN A 81 0.69 5.45 -22.71
C GLN A 81 -0.46 4.46 -23.03
N GLN A 82 -1.70 4.81 -22.75
CA GLN A 82 -2.87 3.97 -22.95
C GLN A 82 -2.74 2.61 -22.25
N VAL A 83 -2.42 2.61 -20.94
CA VAL A 83 -2.44 1.41 -20.12
C VAL A 83 -3.88 0.90 -19.96
N ASP A 84 -4.07 -0.39 -19.70
CA ASP A 84 -5.41 -0.98 -19.55
C ASP A 84 -6.00 -0.72 -18.17
N ALA A 85 -5.15 -0.67 -17.13
CA ALA A 85 -5.57 -0.36 -15.78
C ALA A 85 -4.53 0.46 -14.99
N ILE A 86 -5.04 1.21 -14.00
CA ILE A 86 -4.26 1.93 -12.99
C ILE A 86 -4.72 1.43 -11.62
N ALA A 87 -3.83 0.80 -10.88
CA ALA A 87 -3.98 0.48 -9.47
C ALA A 87 -3.15 1.47 -8.66
N ILE A 88 -3.81 2.40 -7.92
CA ILE A 88 -3.14 3.53 -7.26
C ILE A 88 -3.28 3.50 -5.74
N SER A 89 -2.16 3.68 -5.03
CA SER A 89 -2.13 4.10 -3.62
C SER A 89 -1.98 5.62 -3.58
N ALA A 90 -3.02 6.31 -3.10
CA ALA A 90 -3.19 7.75 -3.29
C ALA A 90 -2.46 8.60 -2.22
N ASN A 91 -1.85 9.71 -2.64
CA ASN A 91 -1.32 10.74 -1.74
C ASN A 91 -2.39 11.71 -1.22
N ASP A 92 -3.48 11.86 -1.98
CA ASP A 92 -4.61 12.71 -1.61
C ASP A 92 -5.90 12.12 -2.19
N PRO A 93 -7.00 12.03 -1.40
CA PRO A 93 -8.23 11.38 -1.86
C PRO A 93 -8.95 12.15 -2.96
N ASP A 94 -8.93 13.48 -2.93
CA ASP A 94 -9.75 14.35 -3.75
C ASP A 94 -8.98 14.95 -4.94
N ALA A 95 -7.73 15.37 -4.70
CA ALA A 95 -6.90 16.04 -5.71
C ALA A 95 -6.63 15.17 -6.96
N LEU A 96 -6.61 13.84 -6.79
CA LEU A 96 -6.37 12.90 -7.89
C LEU A 96 -7.61 12.60 -8.74
N VAL A 97 -8.83 12.87 -8.22
CA VAL A 97 -10.11 12.52 -8.86
C VAL A 97 -10.19 13.01 -10.31
N PRO A 98 -9.91 14.28 -10.64
CA PRO A 98 -10.07 14.74 -12.03
C PRO A 98 -9.16 14.01 -13.03
N ALA A 99 -7.92 13.65 -12.62
CA ALA A 99 -6.99 12.93 -13.47
C ALA A 99 -7.43 11.47 -13.68
N LEU A 100 -7.94 10.83 -12.62
CA LEU A 100 -8.41 9.44 -12.67
C LEU A 100 -9.75 9.31 -13.41
N GLN A 101 -10.65 10.28 -13.27
CA GLN A 101 -11.87 10.35 -14.11
C GLN A 101 -11.51 10.43 -15.59
N LYS A 102 -10.53 11.27 -15.96
CA LYS A 102 -10.03 11.34 -17.34
C LYS A 102 -9.44 10.02 -17.82
N ALA A 103 -8.82 9.21 -16.95
CA ALA A 103 -8.37 7.86 -17.27
C ALA A 103 -9.56 6.94 -17.56
N MET A 104 -10.57 6.94 -16.69
CA MET A 104 -11.80 6.14 -16.85
C MET A 104 -12.59 6.52 -18.11
N GLU A 105 -12.70 7.80 -18.43
CA GLU A 105 -13.32 8.29 -19.68
C GLU A 105 -12.64 7.77 -20.95
N ARG A 106 -11.36 7.37 -20.85
CA ARG A 106 -10.58 6.75 -21.94
C ARG A 106 -10.63 5.22 -21.92
N GLY A 107 -11.44 4.65 -21.04
CA GLY A 107 -11.63 3.20 -20.91
C GLY A 107 -10.60 2.50 -20.04
N ILE A 108 -9.66 3.24 -19.41
CA ILE A 108 -8.69 2.69 -18.46
C ILE A 108 -9.43 2.30 -17.19
N LYS A 109 -9.23 1.07 -16.70
CA LYS A 109 -9.76 0.65 -15.39
C LYS A 109 -8.99 1.31 -14.27
N VAL A 110 -9.70 1.79 -13.24
CA VAL A 110 -9.07 2.45 -12.10
C VAL A 110 -9.52 1.82 -10.80
N ILE A 111 -8.57 1.30 -10.05
CA ILE A 111 -8.77 0.88 -8.66
C ILE A 111 -7.85 1.68 -7.75
N SER A 112 -8.24 1.87 -6.49
CA SER A 112 -7.29 2.27 -5.45
C SER A 112 -7.01 1.12 -4.51
N TRP A 113 -5.82 1.10 -3.93
CA TRP A 113 -5.38 0.12 -2.95
C TRP A 113 -4.54 0.79 -1.87
N ASP A 114 -4.41 0.19 -0.68
CA ASP A 114 -3.70 0.78 0.47
C ASP A 114 -4.31 2.12 0.88
N SER A 115 -4.00 3.21 0.19
CA SER A 115 -4.55 4.54 0.43
C SER A 115 -5.57 4.90 -0.65
N GLY A 116 -6.80 5.19 -0.23
CA GLY A 116 -7.94 5.34 -1.11
C GLY A 116 -8.02 6.69 -1.83
N VAL A 117 -8.60 6.67 -3.02
CA VAL A 117 -9.15 7.82 -3.73
C VAL A 117 -10.64 7.93 -3.40
N ALA A 118 -11.20 9.14 -3.42
CA ALA A 118 -12.66 9.33 -3.31
C ALA A 118 -13.42 8.48 -4.35
N PRO A 119 -14.62 7.98 -4.03
CA PRO A 119 -15.36 7.02 -4.87
C PRO A 119 -15.51 7.43 -6.33
N GLU A 120 -15.61 8.73 -6.61
CA GLU A 120 -15.77 9.29 -7.95
C GLU A 120 -14.52 9.12 -8.84
N GLY A 121 -13.36 8.87 -8.24
CA GLY A 121 -12.07 8.69 -8.91
C GLY A 121 -11.66 7.24 -9.11
N ARG A 122 -12.49 6.26 -8.74
CA ARG A 122 -12.15 4.84 -8.76
C ARG A 122 -13.37 3.95 -9.02
N GLN A 123 -13.15 2.72 -9.45
CA GLN A 123 -14.20 1.71 -9.53
C GLN A 123 -14.31 0.88 -8.25
N LEU A 124 -13.19 0.52 -7.63
CA LEU A 124 -13.16 -0.15 -6.32
C LEU A 124 -11.95 0.29 -5.49
N HIS A 125 -11.98 -0.02 -4.18
CA HIS A 125 -10.86 0.17 -3.26
C HIS A 125 -10.55 -1.12 -2.50
N LEU A 126 -9.28 -1.51 -2.51
CA LEU A 126 -8.73 -2.59 -1.72
C LEU A 126 -8.07 -2.03 -0.46
N ASN A 127 -8.73 -2.15 0.67
CA ASN A 127 -8.12 -1.90 1.98
C ASN A 127 -7.16 -3.04 2.33
N PRO A 128 -6.01 -2.76 2.94
CA PRO A 128 -5.13 -3.82 3.44
C PRO A 128 -5.78 -4.63 4.57
N SER A 129 -6.58 -3.96 5.42
CA SER A 129 -7.37 -4.53 6.50
C SER A 129 -8.55 -3.63 6.82
N GLU A 130 -9.44 -4.10 7.70
CA GLU A 130 -10.52 -3.28 8.22
C GLU A 130 -9.98 -2.06 8.98
N THR A 131 -10.46 -0.87 8.62
CA THR A 131 -9.98 0.42 9.15
C THR A 131 -10.03 0.49 10.68
N ASN A 132 -11.14 0.05 11.29
CA ASN A 132 -11.30 0.05 12.74
C ASN A 132 -10.30 -0.91 13.40
N LEU A 133 -10.10 -2.08 12.82
CA LEU A 133 -9.17 -3.07 13.34
C LEU A 133 -7.72 -2.57 13.32
N ILE A 134 -7.32 -1.81 12.29
CA ILE A 134 -5.99 -1.17 12.25
C ILE A 134 -5.88 -0.12 13.35
N GLY A 135 -6.87 0.78 13.48
CA GLY A 135 -6.88 1.82 14.50
C GLY A 135 -6.80 1.25 15.91
N GLU A 136 -7.59 0.22 16.21
CA GLU A 136 -7.57 -0.50 17.49
C GLU A 136 -6.20 -1.18 17.72
N THR A 137 -5.64 -1.82 16.68
CA THR A 137 -4.36 -2.54 16.78
C THR A 137 -3.22 -1.60 17.15
N ILE A 138 -3.09 -0.44 16.49
CA ILE A 138 -1.96 0.47 16.76
C ILE A 138 -2.01 1.07 18.17
N ILE A 139 -3.21 1.32 18.72
CA ILE A 139 -3.35 1.75 20.11
C ILE A 139 -3.11 0.59 21.08
N LYS A 140 -3.64 -0.60 20.76
CA LYS A 140 -3.42 -1.80 21.58
C LYS A 140 -1.94 -2.12 21.78
N LEU A 141 -1.14 -2.03 20.72
CA LEU A 141 0.32 -2.24 20.81
C LEU A 141 0.99 -1.28 21.81
N ALA A 142 0.55 -0.03 21.89
CA ALA A 142 1.04 0.92 22.89
C ALA A 142 0.48 0.60 24.29
N ALA A 143 -0.79 0.26 24.41
CA ALA A 143 -1.43 -0.08 25.68
C ALA A 143 -0.87 -1.36 26.31
N ASP A 144 -0.53 -2.37 25.52
CA ASP A 144 0.12 -3.60 25.99
C ASP A 144 1.50 -3.31 26.64
N PHE A 145 2.20 -2.30 26.18
CA PHE A 145 3.44 -1.80 26.80
C PHE A 145 3.15 -0.93 28.05
N LEU A 146 2.00 -0.29 28.14
CA LEU A 146 1.63 0.69 29.16
C LEU A 146 0.42 0.20 29.99
N PRO A 147 0.56 -0.86 30.80
CA PRO A 147 -0.57 -1.43 31.55
C PRO A 147 -1.19 -0.45 32.55
N ASP A 148 -0.40 0.49 33.06
CA ASP A 148 -0.86 1.56 33.96
C ASP A 148 -1.35 2.82 33.20
N GLY A 149 -1.26 2.80 31.86
CA GLY A 149 -1.54 3.94 31.01
C GLY A 149 -0.38 4.91 30.85
N GLY A 150 -0.64 6.03 30.17
CA GLY A 150 0.36 7.08 29.97
C GLY A 150 0.15 7.89 28.71
N ASP A 151 1.01 8.88 28.53
CA ASP A 151 1.00 9.78 27.37
C ASP A 151 1.60 9.08 26.15
N VAL A 152 0.86 9.10 25.03
CA VAL A 152 1.31 8.61 23.73
C VAL A 152 1.13 9.68 22.67
N ALA A 153 1.96 9.67 21.64
CA ALA A 153 1.82 10.53 20.48
C ALA A 153 1.78 9.71 19.19
N ILE A 154 1.16 10.25 18.15
CA ILE A 154 1.14 9.65 16.83
C ILE A 154 2.06 10.44 15.89
N LEU A 155 2.97 9.73 15.19
CA LEU A 155 3.78 10.23 14.08
C LEU A 155 3.28 9.59 12.79
N SER A 156 2.49 10.32 12.02
CA SER A 156 1.88 9.88 10.77
C SER A 156 2.69 10.31 9.54
N ALA A 157 2.29 9.87 8.35
CA ALA A 157 2.85 10.32 7.09
C ALA A 157 2.37 11.75 6.75
N SER A 158 1.59 11.95 5.70
CA SER A 158 1.08 13.28 5.35
C SER A 158 -0.29 13.56 5.97
N SER A 159 -0.62 14.84 6.14
CA SER A 159 -1.95 15.26 6.61
C SER A 159 -3.08 14.95 5.64
N THR A 160 -2.78 14.58 4.40
CA THR A 160 -3.74 14.18 3.35
C THR A 160 -3.81 12.68 3.14
N ALA A 161 -2.98 11.87 3.83
CA ALA A 161 -2.97 10.42 3.68
C ALA A 161 -4.31 9.79 4.11
N THR A 162 -5.12 9.35 3.15
CA THR A 162 -6.49 8.85 3.37
C THR A 162 -6.54 7.71 4.37
N ASN A 163 -5.70 6.68 4.17
CA ASN A 163 -5.67 5.48 5.01
C ASN A 163 -5.26 5.81 6.44
N GLN A 164 -4.14 6.51 6.64
CA GLN A 164 -3.62 6.79 7.98
C GLN A 164 -4.53 7.72 8.76
N ASN A 165 -5.13 8.72 8.12
CA ASN A 165 -6.11 9.58 8.77
C ASN A 165 -7.33 8.78 9.25
N ALA A 166 -7.84 7.85 8.44
CA ALA A 166 -8.94 6.98 8.84
C ALA A 166 -8.55 6.06 10.02
N TRP A 167 -7.34 5.50 10.02
CA TRP A 167 -6.85 4.68 11.14
C TRP A 167 -6.64 5.49 12.42
N ILE A 168 -6.18 6.74 12.31
CA ILE A 168 -6.03 7.65 13.45
C ILE A 168 -7.39 8.01 14.05
N GLU A 169 -8.40 8.28 13.24
CA GLU A 169 -9.75 8.55 13.74
C GLU A 169 -10.36 7.29 14.41
N ALA A 170 -10.16 6.10 13.84
CA ALA A 170 -10.57 4.84 14.46
C ALA A 170 -9.82 4.61 15.80
N ALA A 171 -8.52 4.90 15.85
CA ALA A 171 -7.72 4.84 17.08
C ALA A 171 -8.25 5.79 18.16
N LYS A 172 -8.55 7.05 17.80
CA LYS A 172 -9.16 8.04 18.70
C LYS A 172 -10.53 7.59 19.22
N ALA A 173 -11.34 6.95 18.37
CA ALA A 173 -12.64 6.43 18.75
C ALA A 173 -12.54 5.25 19.73
N ALA A 174 -11.50 4.41 19.61
CA ALA A 174 -11.26 3.27 20.49
C ALA A 174 -10.74 3.68 21.89
N LEU A 175 -9.98 4.77 21.99
CA LEU A 175 -9.33 5.21 23.23
C LEU A 175 -10.28 5.27 24.44
N PRO A 176 -11.43 5.99 24.42
CA PRO A 176 -12.26 6.18 25.62
C PRO A 176 -12.93 4.90 26.12
N THR A 177 -13.12 3.92 25.25
CA THR A 177 -13.85 2.69 25.56
C THR A 177 -12.95 1.49 25.81
N MET A 178 -11.89 1.34 25.04
CA MET A 178 -10.99 0.18 25.10
C MET A 178 -9.72 0.46 25.89
N PHE A 179 -9.22 1.70 25.85
CA PHE A 179 -7.93 2.07 26.42
C PHE A 179 -7.99 3.39 27.22
N PRO A 180 -8.90 3.52 28.21
CA PRO A 180 -9.20 4.79 28.89
C PRO A 180 -8.01 5.39 29.66
N ASN A 181 -6.97 4.62 29.94
CA ASN A 181 -5.77 5.07 30.63
C ASN A 181 -4.67 5.58 29.66
N ILE A 182 -4.87 5.44 28.35
CA ILE A 182 -3.95 5.96 27.34
C ILE A 182 -4.38 7.37 26.96
N ASN A 183 -3.46 8.32 27.06
CA ASN A 183 -3.69 9.72 26.73
C ASN A 183 -2.95 10.09 25.43
N LEU A 184 -3.69 10.34 24.35
CA LEU A 184 -3.11 10.81 23.09
C LEU A 184 -2.86 12.31 23.16
N VAL A 185 -1.58 12.70 23.34
CA VAL A 185 -1.18 14.11 23.54
C VAL A 185 -0.94 14.89 22.25
N ALA A 186 -0.56 14.21 21.15
CA ALA A 186 -0.28 14.86 19.87
C ALA A 186 -0.43 13.91 18.67
N VAL A 187 -0.68 14.51 17.50
CA VAL A 187 -0.52 13.90 16.19
C VAL A 187 0.34 14.82 15.34
N VAL A 188 1.46 14.30 14.80
CA VAL A 188 2.39 15.03 13.93
C VAL A 188 2.59 14.29 12.62
N TYR A 189 3.16 14.96 11.61
CA TYR A 189 3.22 14.44 10.24
C TYR A 189 4.64 14.55 9.67
N GLY A 190 5.25 13.42 9.38
CA GLY A 190 6.60 13.28 8.81
C GLY A 190 6.67 13.21 7.29
N ASP A 191 5.52 13.28 6.58
CA ASP A 191 5.37 13.25 5.11
C ASP A 191 6.01 12.03 4.42
N ASP A 192 6.15 10.90 5.14
CA ASP A 192 6.93 9.72 4.72
C ASP A 192 8.39 10.07 4.32
N ASP A 193 8.89 11.19 4.82
CA ASP A 193 10.28 11.62 4.71
C ASP A 193 11.04 11.28 6.00
N SER A 194 12.17 10.59 5.87
CA SER A 194 12.94 10.09 7.02
C SER A 194 13.53 11.23 7.86
N VAL A 195 13.97 12.32 7.23
CA VAL A 195 14.56 13.48 7.93
C VAL A 195 13.48 14.21 8.71
N LYS A 196 12.36 14.53 8.05
CA LYS A 196 11.23 15.18 8.71
C LYS A 196 10.65 14.33 9.83
N SER A 197 10.47 13.01 9.61
CA SER A 197 10.00 12.10 10.65
C SER A 197 10.94 12.04 11.85
N THR A 198 12.26 12.12 11.63
CA THR A 198 13.27 12.22 12.70
C THR A 198 13.11 13.51 13.48
N ASP A 199 12.92 14.65 12.81
CA ASP A 199 12.75 15.94 13.46
C ASP A 199 11.43 16.00 14.25
N GLU A 200 10.34 15.47 13.71
CA GLU A 200 9.05 15.35 14.40
C GLU A 200 9.15 14.46 15.65
N ALA A 201 9.82 13.31 15.56
CA ALA A 201 10.03 12.43 16.72
C ALA A 201 10.82 13.13 17.84
N LYS A 202 11.91 13.86 17.51
CA LYS A 202 12.65 14.69 18.47
C LYS A 202 11.79 15.80 19.06
N GLY A 203 10.96 16.44 18.23
CA GLY A 203 10.02 17.49 18.64
C GLY A 203 8.99 16.96 19.65
N LEU A 204 8.44 15.77 19.44
CA LEU A 204 7.54 15.10 20.38
C LEU A 204 8.19 14.84 21.73
N ILE A 205 9.39 14.25 21.74
CA ILE A 205 10.13 13.93 22.96
C ILE A 205 10.46 15.21 23.75
N ALA A 206 10.85 16.29 23.06
CA ALA A 206 11.18 17.57 23.70
C ALA A 206 9.94 18.29 24.26
N SER A 207 8.80 18.18 23.56
CA SER A 207 7.56 18.90 23.93
C SER A 207 6.75 18.16 25.00
N TYR A 208 6.89 16.84 25.10
CA TYR A 208 6.16 15.98 26.04
C TYR A 208 7.12 15.16 26.89
N PRO A 209 7.68 15.72 27.99
CA PRO A 209 8.69 15.03 28.82
C PRO A 209 8.21 13.72 29.47
N ASP A 210 6.89 13.59 29.63
CA ASP A 210 6.26 12.38 30.20
C ASP A 210 5.82 11.38 29.12
N LEU A 211 6.15 11.61 27.85
CA LEU A 211 5.81 10.72 26.73
C LEU A 211 6.34 9.30 26.98
N LYS A 212 5.45 8.31 26.84
CA LYS A 212 5.74 6.90 27.06
C LYS A 212 5.83 6.08 25.77
N ALA A 213 5.10 6.48 24.73
CA ALA A 213 5.20 5.83 23.44
C ALA A 213 4.98 6.77 22.26
N ILE A 214 5.65 6.46 21.16
CA ILE A 214 5.37 7.01 19.83
C ILE A 214 4.74 5.91 19.00
N ILE A 215 3.54 6.17 18.47
CA ILE A 215 2.81 5.28 17.59
C ILE A 215 2.97 5.82 16.17
N ALA A 216 3.59 5.06 15.26
CA ALA A 216 3.76 5.50 13.89
C ALA A 216 3.04 4.53 12.92
N PRO A 217 1.87 4.92 12.37
CA PRO A 217 1.16 4.13 11.37
C PRO A 217 1.78 4.28 9.95
N THR A 218 3.11 4.40 9.87
CA THR A 218 3.91 4.55 8.66
C THR A 218 5.22 3.80 8.79
N THR A 219 5.61 3.04 7.75
CA THR A 219 6.85 2.25 7.75
C THR A 219 8.11 3.12 7.77
N VAL A 220 8.04 4.36 7.26
CA VAL A 220 9.15 5.33 7.33
C VAL A 220 9.23 5.98 8.71
N GLY A 221 8.11 6.48 9.22
CA GLY A 221 8.07 7.20 10.51
C GLY A 221 8.41 6.31 11.70
N VAL A 222 8.00 5.03 11.69
CA VAL A 222 8.29 4.10 12.78
C VAL A 222 9.77 3.81 12.91
N VAL A 223 10.48 3.65 11.79
CA VAL A 223 11.94 3.46 11.75
C VAL A 223 12.65 4.72 12.26
N ALA A 224 12.26 5.90 11.77
CA ALA A 224 12.83 7.18 12.21
C ALA A 224 12.65 7.42 13.71
N ALA A 225 11.44 7.18 14.26
CA ALA A 225 11.17 7.32 15.68
C ALA A 225 11.98 6.34 16.53
N ALA A 226 12.09 5.06 16.11
CA ALA A 226 12.86 4.05 16.83
C ALA A 226 14.36 4.36 16.82
N GLN A 227 14.88 4.91 15.73
CA GLN A 227 16.26 5.39 15.66
C GLN A 227 16.49 6.55 16.64
N VAL A 228 15.56 7.54 16.70
CA VAL A 228 15.65 8.65 17.63
C VAL A 228 15.66 8.18 19.08
N VAL A 229 14.77 7.26 19.45
CA VAL A 229 14.73 6.69 20.81
C VAL A 229 16.04 5.98 21.13
N THR A 230 16.65 5.29 20.17
CA THR A 230 17.95 4.63 20.32
C THR A 230 19.07 5.65 20.51
N ASP A 231 19.16 6.65 19.63
CA ASP A 231 20.25 7.66 19.64
C ASP A 231 20.22 8.59 20.86
N MET A 232 19.03 8.81 21.44
CA MET A 232 18.84 9.63 22.63
C MET A 232 18.92 8.85 23.95
N ASP A 233 19.29 7.58 23.96
CA ASP A 233 19.36 6.71 25.14
C ASP A 233 18.03 6.63 25.92
N LEU A 234 16.90 6.55 25.18
CA LEU A 234 15.55 6.51 25.74
C LEU A 234 14.93 5.10 25.72
N ILE A 235 15.71 4.07 25.35
CA ILE A 235 15.26 2.67 25.39
C ILE A 235 14.78 2.32 26.81
N GLY A 236 13.61 1.71 26.91
CA GLY A 236 12.94 1.41 28.17
C GLY A 236 12.22 2.58 28.84
N LYS A 237 12.32 3.81 28.30
CA LYS A 237 11.58 4.98 28.76
C LYS A 237 10.47 5.38 27.79
N VAL A 238 10.78 5.36 26.49
CA VAL A 238 9.83 5.61 25.39
C VAL A 238 9.83 4.39 24.49
N ASN A 239 8.66 3.80 24.30
CA ASN A 239 8.49 2.69 23.34
C ASN A 239 8.08 3.25 21.96
N VAL A 240 8.54 2.61 20.90
CA VAL A 240 8.06 2.94 19.54
C VAL A 240 7.28 1.75 19.00
N THR A 241 6.09 2.00 18.47
CA THR A 241 5.22 0.97 17.91
C THR A 241 4.45 1.51 16.71
N GLY A 242 3.67 0.67 16.06
CA GLY A 242 2.85 1.04 14.91
C GLY A 242 2.94 0.02 13.78
N LEU A 243 3.06 0.51 12.54
CA LEU A 243 3.10 -0.33 11.35
C LEU A 243 4.52 -0.34 10.77
N ALA A 244 5.15 -1.52 10.72
CA ALA A 244 6.54 -1.64 10.29
C ALA A 244 6.79 -2.88 9.44
N LEU A 245 7.69 -2.76 8.46
CA LEU A 245 8.27 -3.92 7.77
C LEU A 245 9.21 -4.67 8.73
N PRO A 246 9.03 -5.98 8.92
CA PRO A 246 9.91 -6.75 9.78
C PRO A 246 11.39 -6.68 9.39
N SER A 247 11.70 -6.65 8.09
CA SER A 247 13.08 -6.56 7.58
C SER A 247 13.79 -5.26 7.98
N GLU A 248 13.08 -4.15 8.03
CA GLU A 248 13.63 -2.85 8.40
C GLU A 248 13.61 -2.61 9.92
N PHE A 249 12.66 -3.26 10.62
CA PHE A 249 12.36 -2.94 12.01
C PHE A 249 12.93 -3.93 13.05
N LYS A 250 13.34 -5.13 12.62
CA LYS A 250 13.89 -6.17 13.49
C LYS A 250 14.95 -5.66 14.49
N GLN A 251 15.87 -4.81 14.03
CA GLN A 251 16.93 -4.25 14.87
C GLN A 251 16.41 -3.49 16.10
N PHE A 252 15.24 -2.85 15.98
CA PHE A 252 14.63 -2.06 17.05
C PHE A 252 13.81 -2.91 18.05
N ILE A 253 13.33 -4.08 17.61
CA ILE A 253 12.83 -5.12 18.50
C ILE A 253 13.99 -5.77 19.27
N ASP A 254 15.09 -6.05 18.56
CA ASP A 254 16.26 -6.71 19.16
C ASP A 254 16.94 -5.83 20.22
N ASN A 255 17.06 -4.51 19.99
CA ASN A 255 17.68 -3.59 20.93
C ASN A 255 16.73 -3.08 22.02
N GLY A 256 15.42 -3.33 21.91
CA GLY A 256 14.40 -2.95 22.89
C GLY A 256 13.82 -1.53 22.74
N ALA A 257 14.10 -0.82 21.65
CA ALA A 257 13.43 0.46 21.34
C ALA A 257 11.94 0.25 21.02
N SER A 258 11.58 -0.97 20.60
CA SER A 258 10.21 -1.41 20.41
C SER A 258 9.99 -2.79 21.01
N GLN A 259 8.78 -3.06 21.51
CA GLN A 259 8.39 -4.42 21.93
C GLN A 259 7.63 -5.18 20.85
N ALA A 260 6.81 -4.49 20.11
CA ALA A 260 6.02 -5.08 19.03
C ALA A 260 5.57 -4.03 18.02
N VAL A 261 5.36 -4.47 16.79
CA VAL A 261 4.74 -3.71 15.71
C VAL A 261 3.76 -4.60 14.96
N ALA A 262 2.93 -4.03 14.10
CA ALA A 262 2.04 -4.82 13.26
C ALA A 262 2.22 -4.44 11.79
N LEU A 263 1.79 -5.33 10.91
CA LEU A 263 1.57 -5.07 9.49
C LEU A 263 0.73 -6.20 8.89
N TRP A 264 0.15 -5.99 7.75
CA TRP A 264 -0.31 -7.03 6.82
C TRP A 264 0.82 -7.40 5.87
N ASN A 265 0.66 -8.45 5.08
CA ASN A 265 1.65 -8.81 4.08
C ASN A 265 1.57 -7.87 2.85
N PRO A 266 2.55 -7.00 2.60
CA PRO A 266 2.51 -6.08 1.46
C PRO A 266 2.65 -6.81 0.11
N ILE A 267 3.31 -7.97 0.07
CA ILE A 267 3.42 -8.80 -1.14
C ILE A 267 2.02 -9.26 -1.57
N ASP A 268 1.23 -9.78 -0.63
CA ASP A 268 -0.14 -10.22 -0.92
C ASP A 268 -1.06 -9.05 -1.29
N LEU A 269 -0.82 -7.87 -0.72
CA LEU A 269 -1.60 -6.68 -1.06
C LEU A 269 -1.34 -6.22 -2.51
N GLY A 270 -0.08 -6.15 -2.93
CA GLY A 270 0.28 -5.80 -4.31
C GLY A 270 -0.18 -6.86 -5.32
N TYR A 271 -0.07 -8.15 -4.95
CA TYR A 271 -0.60 -9.27 -5.73
C TYR A 271 -2.11 -9.12 -5.94
N SER A 272 -2.87 -8.91 -4.86
CA SER A 272 -4.33 -8.75 -4.90
C SER A 272 -4.77 -7.53 -5.71
N ALA A 273 -4.04 -6.43 -5.62
CA ALA A 273 -4.33 -5.22 -6.39
C ALA A 273 -4.25 -5.47 -7.91
N VAL A 274 -3.24 -6.23 -8.36
CA VAL A 274 -3.11 -6.59 -9.78
C VAL A 274 -4.19 -7.58 -10.20
N MET A 275 -4.50 -8.58 -9.38
CA MET A 275 -5.59 -9.54 -9.68
C MET A 275 -6.94 -8.84 -9.85
N LEU A 276 -7.28 -7.92 -8.94
CA LEU A 276 -8.52 -7.12 -9.01
C LEU A 276 -8.55 -6.19 -10.21
N ALA A 277 -7.42 -5.54 -10.54
CA ALA A 277 -7.34 -4.69 -11.71
C ALA A 277 -7.53 -5.50 -13.00
N ASN A 278 -6.92 -6.68 -13.09
CA ASN A 278 -7.07 -7.59 -14.21
C ASN A 278 -8.52 -8.10 -14.34
N ASP A 279 -9.17 -8.48 -13.23
CA ASP A 279 -10.57 -8.92 -13.25
C ASP A 279 -11.47 -7.84 -13.88
N LEU A 280 -11.27 -6.57 -13.54
CA LEU A 280 -12.01 -5.46 -14.18
C LEU A 280 -11.67 -5.29 -15.66
N VAL A 281 -10.43 -5.50 -16.09
CA VAL A 281 -10.04 -5.46 -17.52
C VAL A 281 -10.76 -6.57 -18.31
N GLU A 282 -10.85 -7.75 -17.71
CA GLU A 282 -11.52 -8.94 -18.26
C GLU A 282 -13.05 -8.83 -18.30
N GLY A 283 -13.62 -7.75 -17.75
CA GLY A 283 -15.07 -7.50 -17.78
C GLY A 283 -15.78 -7.73 -16.46
N GLY A 284 -15.05 -7.94 -15.37
CA GLY A 284 -15.59 -7.95 -14.00
C GLY A 284 -16.26 -6.61 -13.67
N THR A 285 -17.17 -6.62 -12.72
CA THR A 285 -17.94 -5.43 -12.31
C THR A 285 -17.66 -5.07 -10.86
N ALA A 286 -17.46 -3.78 -10.61
CA ALA A 286 -17.29 -3.23 -9.27
C ALA A 286 -18.58 -2.53 -8.82
N GLU A 287 -19.50 -3.30 -8.29
CA GLU A 287 -20.76 -2.82 -7.72
C GLU A 287 -20.90 -3.27 -6.27
N PRO A 288 -21.67 -2.57 -5.42
CA PRO A 288 -21.93 -3.01 -4.05
C PRO A 288 -22.44 -4.47 -4.00
N GLY A 289 -21.81 -5.28 -3.15
CA GLY A 289 -22.11 -6.70 -3.03
C GLY A 289 -21.46 -7.60 -4.09
N ALA A 290 -20.77 -7.03 -5.10
CA ALA A 290 -20.02 -7.84 -6.05
C ALA A 290 -18.83 -8.54 -5.36
N THR A 291 -18.51 -9.75 -5.86
CA THR A 291 -17.38 -10.53 -5.38
C THR A 291 -16.40 -10.69 -6.53
N LEU A 292 -15.15 -10.26 -6.31
CA LEU A 292 -14.05 -10.33 -7.27
C LEU A 292 -12.93 -11.24 -6.75
N SER A 293 -12.17 -11.83 -7.66
CA SER A 293 -11.06 -12.71 -7.31
C SER A 293 -9.80 -11.94 -6.96
N MET A 294 -9.21 -12.24 -5.80
CA MET A 294 -7.86 -11.82 -5.42
C MET A 294 -6.83 -12.95 -5.64
N GLY A 295 -7.10 -13.88 -6.55
CA GLY A 295 -6.23 -15.03 -6.81
C GLY A 295 -5.99 -15.89 -5.56
N ARG A 296 -4.75 -16.13 -5.19
CA ARG A 296 -4.37 -16.93 -3.99
C ARG A 296 -4.91 -16.39 -2.67
N MET A 297 -5.31 -15.11 -2.65
CA MET A 297 -5.87 -14.47 -1.44
C MET A 297 -7.39 -14.68 -1.31
N GLY A 298 -8.02 -15.43 -2.24
CA GLY A 298 -9.44 -15.74 -2.22
C GLY A 298 -10.29 -14.66 -2.88
N GLU A 299 -11.41 -14.31 -2.28
CA GLU A 299 -12.40 -13.41 -2.85
C GLU A 299 -12.53 -12.12 -2.03
N LEU A 300 -12.74 -10.99 -2.70
CA LEU A 300 -13.10 -9.70 -2.12
C LEU A 300 -14.57 -9.42 -2.38
N THR A 301 -15.36 -9.28 -1.33
CA THR A 301 -16.75 -8.79 -1.44
C THR A 301 -16.76 -7.29 -1.17
N LEU A 302 -17.34 -6.53 -2.11
CA LEU A 302 -17.41 -5.08 -2.01
C LEU A 302 -18.58 -4.63 -1.14
N ASP A 303 -18.32 -3.65 -0.28
CA ASP A 303 -19.33 -2.95 0.51
C ASP A 303 -20.11 -1.89 -0.30
N ASP A 304 -20.99 -1.13 0.37
CA ASP A 304 -21.80 -0.07 -0.25
C ASP A 304 -20.97 1.10 -0.83
N THR A 305 -19.67 1.15 -0.54
CA THR A 305 -18.72 2.15 -1.06
C THR A 305 -17.78 1.58 -2.12
N ASN A 306 -18.06 0.37 -2.62
CA ASN A 306 -17.19 -0.40 -3.49
C ASN A 306 -15.78 -0.59 -2.90
N SER A 307 -15.71 -0.88 -1.60
CA SER A 307 -14.48 -1.14 -0.88
C SER A 307 -14.52 -2.52 -0.23
N GLY A 308 -13.35 -3.10 0.00
CA GLY A 308 -13.24 -4.34 0.77
C GLY A 308 -11.84 -4.47 1.37
N ALA A 309 -11.70 -5.32 2.39
CA ALA A 309 -10.46 -5.52 3.13
C ALA A 309 -9.83 -6.88 2.79
N MET A 310 -8.49 -6.90 2.61
CA MET A 310 -7.76 -8.11 2.25
C MET A 310 -7.57 -9.06 3.41
N ALA A 311 -7.03 -8.59 4.54
CA ALA A 311 -6.62 -9.44 5.66
C ALA A 311 -6.60 -8.68 6.99
N ALA A 312 -6.44 -9.39 8.11
CA ALA A 312 -6.17 -8.76 9.40
C ALA A 312 -4.69 -8.37 9.55
N PRO A 313 -4.36 -7.33 10.35
CA PRO A 313 -2.98 -7.05 10.71
C PRO A 313 -2.38 -8.22 11.51
N PHE A 314 -1.10 -8.49 11.30
CA PHE A 314 -0.33 -9.47 12.05
C PHE A 314 0.68 -8.76 12.94
N THR A 315 0.82 -9.20 14.20
CA THR A 315 1.75 -8.61 15.16
C THR A 315 3.12 -9.29 15.08
N PHE A 316 4.17 -8.48 15.00
CA PHE A 316 5.56 -8.90 15.03
C PHE A 316 6.20 -8.47 16.33
N ASP A 317 6.79 -9.43 17.05
CA ASP A 317 7.54 -9.24 18.27
C ASP A 317 8.82 -10.09 18.25
N LYS A 318 9.52 -10.14 19.38
CA LYS A 318 10.79 -10.87 19.52
C LYS A 318 10.67 -12.37 19.23
N SER A 319 9.47 -12.95 19.31
CA SER A 319 9.26 -14.38 19.12
C SER A 319 9.20 -14.80 17.65
N ASN A 320 8.84 -13.87 16.76
CA ASN A 320 8.55 -14.18 15.35
C ASN A 320 9.26 -13.27 14.33
N ILE A 321 9.70 -12.07 14.70
CA ILE A 321 10.23 -11.07 13.75
C ILE A 321 11.45 -11.57 12.96
N GLU A 322 12.26 -12.47 13.53
CA GLU A 322 13.41 -13.07 12.84
C GLU A 322 13.00 -13.87 11.59
N GLU A 323 11.87 -14.57 11.65
CA GLU A 323 11.34 -15.33 10.51
C GLU A 323 10.81 -14.40 9.44
N PHE A 324 9.94 -13.45 9.83
CA PHE A 324 9.28 -12.54 8.89
C PHE A 324 10.22 -11.51 8.27
N SER A 325 11.31 -11.13 8.95
CA SER A 325 12.33 -10.22 8.40
C SER A 325 13.06 -10.77 7.16
N LYS A 326 12.91 -12.05 6.86
CA LYS A 326 13.47 -12.71 5.67
C LYS A 326 12.50 -12.73 4.50
N ILE A 327 11.25 -12.36 4.72
CA ILE A 327 10.18 -12.42 3.73
C ILE A 327 9.93 -11.02 3.14
N TYR A 328 9.75 -10.02 4.00
CA TYR A 328 9.52 -8.61 3.66
C TYR A 328 9.89 -7.67 4.79
#